data_3f6ac4af6830d7e9429f4ebc38cdafbd
#
_entry.id   3f6ac4af6830d7e9429f4ebc38cdafbd
#
_cell.length_a   1.000
_cell.length_b   1.000
_cell.length_c   1.000
_cell.angle_alpha   90.00
_cell.angle_beta   90.00
_cell.angle_gamma   90.00
#
_symmetry.space_group_name_H-M   'P 1'
#
loop_
_entity.id
_entity.type
_entity.pdbx_description
1 polymer ?
#
loop_
_entity_poly.entity_id
_entity_poly.type
_entity_poly.pdbx_seq_one_letter_code
_entity_poly.pdbx_strand_id
1 'polypeptide(L)'
;VSGDGKGRDVFRAEAEQGDLFDALHGRLAQVLGREFAENALPIDAMREGLHLTGFAALPTYSRGSAVAQYLFVNGRPVRDKLLTGALRGAYFDFLSRDRHPAAALFVECPPTLVDVNVHPAKSEVRFRDPGLARGLIVSALRHALAEAGHRASTTVAQATLGAMQPEPQGARVYQMDRAGMDRPSPAAREAAYQTQAPGFAETAGVWGRVEGTPLPETPAPSHAAAPEAEEAAPTPDYPLGTARGQVHENYIIAQTANGMVIVDQHAAHERLVYEKLKRQMNENGVAAQALLIPEIVELSANDCARLLELAEELAKLGLGIEAFGGSAIAVRETPAILGTVNARALILDVLDELAEGESSNIVQAKIEAILSRVACHGSIRSGRWMRAEEMNALLREMEATPHSGQCNHGRPTYVELKLADIERLFGRT
;
A
#
# COMPACT_ATOMS: atom_id res chain seq x y z
N VAL A 1 4.08 16.28 -35.11
CA VAL A 1 2.81 16.18 -35.86
C VAL A 1 2.77 14.84 -36.56
N SER A 2 1.72 14.07 -36.36
CA SER A 2 1.50 12.80 -37.04
C SER A 2 0.18 12.91 -37.82
N GLY A 3 0.21 12.56 -39.09
CA GLY A 3 -0.97 12.66 -39.97
C GLY A 3 -1.46 11.29 -40.45
N ASP A 4 -2.71 11.19 -40.81
CA ASP A 4 -3.37 9.98 -41.33
C ASP A 4 -3.14 9.73 -42.83
N GLY A 5 -2.25 10.48 -43.46
CA GLY A 5 -2.02 10.45 -44.91
C GLY A 5 -3.11 11.16 -45.73
N LYS A 6 -4.18 11.64 -45.09
CA LYS A 6 -5.29 12.41 -45.71
C LYS A 6 -5.23 13.90 -45.37
N GLY A 7 -4.10 14.39 -44.86
CA GLY A 7 -3.88 15.77 -44.47
C GLY A 7 -4.54 16.21 -43.14
N ARG A 8 -5.02 15.26 -42.35
CA ARG A 8 -5.58 15.53 -41.02
C ARG A 8 -4.53 15.21 -39.94
N ASP A 9 -4.27 16.16 -39.06
CA ASP A 9 -3.41 15.93 -37.89
C ASP A 9 -4.06 14.93 -36.95
N VAL A 10 -3.44 13.77 -36.76
CA VAL A 10 -3.89 12.73 -35.81
C VAL A 10 -3.38 13.07 -34.41
N PHE A 11 -2.18 13.64 -34.32
CA PHE A 11 -1.58 14.04 -33.06
C PHE A 11 -0.68 15.26 -33.29
N ARG A 12 -0.83 16.27 -32.43
CA ARG A 12 -0.01 17.47 -32.43
C ARG A 12 0.49 17.72 -31.01
N ALA A 13 1.80 17.82 -30.85
CA ALA A 13 2.44 18.23 -29.60
C ALA A 13 3.31 19.46 -29.88
N GLU A 14 3.15 20.50 -29.11
CA GLU A 14 3.95 21.72 -29.23
C GLU A 14 5.31 21.54 -28.54
N ALA A 15 6.31 22.32 -28.94
CA ALA A 15 7.61 22.28 -28.30
C ALA A 15 7.52 22.95 -26.92
N GLU A 16 7.89 22.23 -25.90
CA GLU A 16 8.02 22.77 -24.55
C GLU A 16 9.29 23.62 -24.46
N GLN A 17 9.21 24.72 -23.71
CA GLN A 17 10.35 25.61 -23.44
C GLN A 17 10.61 25.56 -21.93
N GLY A 18 11.85 25.32 -21.51
CA GLY A 18 12.22 25.22 -20.12
C GLY A 18 13.51 24.41 -19.93
N ASP A 19 13.80 24.04 -18.71
CA ASP A 19 14.86 23.07 -18.41
C ASP A 19 14.57 21.73 -19.09
N LEU A 20 15.62 20.97 -19.37
CA LEU A 20 15.54 19.70 -20.09
C LEU A 20 14.55 18.73 -19.45
N PHE A 21 14.57 18.63 -18.14
CA PHE A 21 13.66 17.74 -17.40
C PHE A 21 12.22 18.24 -17.42
N ASP A 22 11.98 19.56 -17.25
CA ASP A 22 10.65 20.15 -17.30
C ASP A 22 10.05 20.03 -18.70
N ALA A 23 10.85 20.30 -19.73
CA ALA A 23 10.42 20.15 -21.12
C ALA A 23 10.12 18.68 -21.48
N LEU A 24 10.91 17.72 -21.00
CA LEU A 24 10.67 16.30 -21.17
C LEU A 24 9.41 15.86 -20.41
N HIS A 25 9.22 16.31 -19.18
CA HIS A 25 8.05 16.02 -18.38
C HIS A 25 6.76 16.54 -19.04
N GLY A 26 6.75 17.81 -19.50
CA GLY A 26 5.63 18.38 -20.25
C GLY A 26 5.32 17.61 -21.53
N ARG A 27 6.36 17.20 -22.26
CA ARG A 27 6.21 16.37 -23.47
C ARG A 27 5.60 15.00 -23.15
N LEU A 28 6.05 14.35 -22.09
CA LEU A 28 5.49 13.06 -21.66
C LEU A 28 4.06 13.20 -21.19
N ALA A 29 3.68 14.30 -20.54
CA ALA A 29 2.30 14.60 -20.19
C ALA A 29 1.39 14.70 -21.41
N GLN A 30 1.88 15.30 -22.51
CA GLN A 30 1.13 15.39 -23.78
C GLN A 30 0.99 14.03 -24.48
N VAL A 31 2.02 13.16 -24.42
CA VAL A 31 2.06 11.89 -25.17
C VAL A 31 1.47 10.73 -24.38
N LEU A 32 1.80 10.61 -23.09
CA LEU A 32 1.42 9.49 -22.21
C LEU A 32 0.19 9.81 -21.34
N GLY A 33 -0.19 11.09 -21.31
CA GLY A 33 -1.28 11.58 -20.49
C GLY A 33 -0.80 12.25 -19.21
N ARG A 34 -1.61 13.20 -18.72
CA ARG A 34 -1.33 13.97 -17.51
C ARG A 34 -1.20 13.06 -16.28
N GLU A 35 -2.01 12.02 -16.20
CA GLU A 35 -1.99 11.03 -15.12
C GLU A 35 -0.63 10.34 -14.97
N PHE A 36 0.04 9.99 -16.10
CA PHE A 36 1.41 9.48 -16.06
C PHE A 36 2.36 10.51 -15.46
N ALA A 37 2.32 11.74 -15.95
CA ALA A 37 3.23 12.80 -15.53
C ALA A 37 3.10 13.12 -14.02
N GLU A 38 1.88 13.17 -13.50
CA GLU A 38 1.62 13.40 -12.07
C GLU A 38 2.17 12.29 -11.16
N ASN A 39 2.32 11.06 -11.69
CA ASN A 39 2.83 9.89 -10.98
C ASN A 39 4.25 9.48 -11.38
N ALA A 40 4.92 10.27 -12.21
CA ALA A 40 6.26 9.98 -12.69
C ALA A 40 7.35 10.54 -11.76
N LEU A 41 8.41 9.76 -11.60
CA LEU A 41 9.61 10.10 -10.86
C LEU A 41 10.73 10.42 -11.87
N PRO A 42 11.44 11.54 -11.71
CA PRO A 42 12.59 11.84 -12.56
C PRO A 42 13.72 10.85 -12.27
N ILE A 43 14.36 10.40 -13.33
CA ILE A 43 15.51 9.50 -13.28
C ILE A 43 16.68 10.23 -13.93
N ASP A 44 17.79 10.35 -13.19
CA ASP A 44 19.06 10.87 -13.68
C ASP A 44 20.20 10.11 -12.98
N ALA A 45 20.94 9.31 -13.72
CA ALA A 45 22.01 8.51 -13.16
C ALA A 45 23.12 8.27 -14.20
N MET A 46 24.37 8.35 -13.76
CA MET A 46 25.53 8.13 -14.61
C MET A 46 26.45 7.06 -14.02
N ARG A 47 26.93 6.16 -14.88
CA ARG A 47 27.89 5.14 -14.49
C ARG A 47 28.76 4.71 -15.66
N GLU A 48 30.09 4.82 -15.53
CA GLU A 48 31.09 4.32 -16.49
C GLU A 48 30.81 4.69 -17.96
N GLY A 49 30.39 5.93 -18.20
CA GLY A 49 30.10 6.44 -19.54
C GLY A 49 28.69 6.14 -20.06
N LEU A 50 27.84 5.44 -19.28
CA LEU A 50 26.40 5.35 -19.53
C LEU A 50 25.69 6.44 -18.72
N HIS A 51 24.81 7.19 -19.37
CA HIS A 51 23.92 8.17 -18.75
C HIS A 51 22.48 7.74 -18.95
N LEU A 52 21.76 7.50 -17.88
CA LEU A 52 20.35 7.13 -17.86
C LEU A 52 19.54 8.34 -17.41
N THR A 53 18.63 8.80 -18.27
CA THR A 53 17.69 9.88 -17.95
C THR A 53 16.26 9.45 -18.26
N GLY A 54 15.29 10.21 -17.78
CA GLY A 54 13.88 10.00 -18.11
C GLY A 54 12.94 10.00 -16.92
N PHE A 55 11.84 9.30 -17.06
CA PHE A 55 10.79 9.21 -16.04
C PHE A 55 10.27 7.80 -15.89
N ALA A 56 10.02 7.40 -14.64
CA ALA A 56 9.44 6.12 -14.30
C ALA A 56 8.28 6.32 -13.32
N ALA A 57 7.14 5.68 -13.56
CA ALA A 57 5.95 5.89 -12.75
C ALA A 57 6.05 5.21 -11.38
N LEU A 58 5.35 5.77 -10.39
CA LEU A 58 5.10 5.10 -9.12
C LEU A 58 4.48 3.72 -9.37
N PRO A 59 4.80 2.68 -8.58
CA PRO A 59 4.25 1.34 -8.75
C PRO A 59 2.72 1.28 -8.65
N THR A 60 2.12 2.20 -7.89
CA THR A 60 0.66 2.37 -7.82
C THR A 60 0.04 2.76 -9.17
N TYR A 61 0.83 3.39 -10.06
CA TYR A 61 0.48 3.68 -11.45
C TYR A 61 1.11 2.63 -12.37
N SER A 62 0.53 1.45 -12.46
CA SER A 62 1.00 0.34 -13.29
C SER A 62 -0.07 -0.12 -14.27
N ARG A 63 0.32 -0.84 -15.32
CA ARG A 63 -0.57 -1.30 -16.40
C ARG A 63 -0.62 -2.84 -16.42
N GLY A 64 -1.74 -3.40 -16.89
CA GLY A 64 -1.88 -4.85 -17.10
C GLY A 64 -1.10 -5.36 -18.32
N SER A 65 -0.46 -4.49 -19.09
CA SER A 65 0.37 -4.87 -20.24
C SER A 65 1.56 -3.92 -20.40
N ALA A 66 2.63 -4.37 -21.07
CA ALA A 66 3.87 -3.62 -21.25
C ALA A 66 3.81 -2.51 -22.32
N VAL A 67 2.61 -2.00 -22.65
CA VAL A 67 2.42 -0.99 -23.71
C VAL A 67 2.95 0.40 -23.37
N ALA A 68 3.15 0.69 -22.09
CA ALA A 68 3.63 2.00 -21.61
C ALA A 68 5.13 1.99 -21.26
N GLN A 69 5.93 1.14 -21.90
CA GLN A 69 7.37 1.07 -21.69
C GLN A 69 8.10 1.60 -22.93
N TYR A 70 8.67 2.79 -22.80
CA TYR A 70 9.37 3.50 -23.87
C TYR A 70 10.86 3.58 -23.51
N LEU A 71 11.67 2.83 -24.24
CA LEU A 71 13.11 2.71 -24.00
C LEU A 71 13.86 3.24 -25.21
N PHE A 72 14.84 4.10 -24.97
CA PHE A 72 15.65 4.72 -26.02
C PHE A 72 17.13 4.52 -25.72
N VAL A 73 17.92 4.27 -26.77
CA VAL A 73 19.38 4.23 -26.68
C VAL A 73 19.95 5.17 -27.75
N ASN A 74 20.72 6.18 -27.34
CA ASN A 74 21.23 7.24 -28.20
C ASN A 74 20.15 7.85 -29.12
N GLY A 75 18.98 8.19 -28.51
CA GLY A 75 17.83 8.76 -29.22
C GLY A 75 17.01 7.78 -30.07
N ARG A 76 17.40 6.51 -30.17
CA ARG A 76 16.73 5.50 -30.95
C ARG A 76 15.78 4.68 -30.08
N PRO A 77 14.49 4.52 -30.44
CA PRO A 77 13.58 3.64 -29.72
C PRO A 77 13.99 2.17 -29.88
N VAL A 78 14.02 1.44 -28.77
CA VAL A 78 14.43 0.04 -28.72
C VAL A 78 13.43 -0.82 -27.97
N ARG A 79 13.33 -2.10 -28.34
CA ARG A 79 12.55 -3.14 -27.64
C ARG A 79 13.52 -4.26 -27.24
N ASP A 80 14.42 -3.93 -26.35
CA ASP A 80 15.48 -4.83 -25.91
C ASP A 80 15.09 -5.59 -24.66
N LYS A 81 15.36 -6.91 -24.65
CA LYS A 81 14.99 -7.80 -23.53
C LYS A 81 15.78 -7.50 -22.27
N LEU A 82 17.03 -7.06 -22.39
CA LEU A 82 17.87 -6.69 -21.25
C LEU A 82 17.31 -5.46 -20.54
N LEU A 83 17.00 -4.41 -21.31
CA LEU A 83 16.46 -3.16 -20.76
C LEU A 83 15.06 -3.36 -20.15
N THR A 84 14.19 -4.09 -20.84
CA THR A 84 12.86 -4.45 -20.33
C THR A 84 12.97 -5.31 -19.08
N GLY A 85 13.88 -6.28 -19.07
CA GLY A 85 14.16 -7.13 -17.91
C GLY A 85 14.76 -6.34 -16.72
N ALA A 86 15.63 -5.35 -16.99
CA ALA A 86 16.16 -4.47 -15.97
C ALA A 86 15.07 -3.59 -15.35
N LEU A 87 14.21 -2.99 -16.19
CA LEU A 87 13.06 -2.23 -15.74
C LEU A 87 12.15 -3.08 -14.85
N ARG A 88 11.78 -4.28 -15.29
CA ARG A 88 10.96 -5.21 -14.50
C ARG A 88 11.65 -5.62 -13.19
N GLY A 89 12.96 -5.89 -13.24
CA GLY A 89 13.75 -6.24 -12.05
C GLY A 89 13.84 -5.13 -11.00
N ALA A 90 13.81 -3.86 -11.44
CA ALA A 90 13.77 -2.73 -10.52
C ALA A 90 12.44 -2.63 -9.75
N TYR A 91 11.34 -3.04 -10.39
CA TYR A 91 9.99 -3.01 -9.81
C TYR A 91 9.55 -4.34 -9.20
N PHE A 92 10.43 -5.32 -9.14
CA PHE A 92 10.08 -6.67 -8.68
C PHE A 92 9.48 -6.69 -7.29
N ASP A 93 10.01 -5.89 -6.36
CA ASP A 93 9.54 -5.78 -4.98
C ASP A 93 8.23 -4.97 -4.82
N PHE A 94 7.69 -4.41 -5.92
CA PHE A 94 6.61 -3.44 -5.90
C PHE A 94 5.41 -3.81 -6.75
N LEU A 95 5.59 -4.70 -7.74
CA LEU A 95 4.55 -5.06 -8.70
C LEU A 95 4.33 -6.56 -8.74
N SER A 96 3.07 -6.98 -8.75
CA SER A 96 2.68 -8.35 -9.05
C SER A 96 3.09 -8.74 -10.48
N ARG A 97 3.17 -10.05 -10.76
CA ARG A 97 3.67 -10.58 -12.03
C ARG A 97 2.84 -10.19 -13.26
N ASP A 98 1.57 -9.92 -13.07
CA ASP A 98 0.61 -9.48 -14.09
C ASP A 98 0.60 -7.95 -14.33
N ARG A 99 1.41 -7.19 -13.56
CA ARG A 99 1.49 -5.74 -13.67
C ARG A 99 2.83 -5.31 -14.27
N HIS A 100 2.77 -4.24 -15.07
CA HIS A 100 3.92 -3.68 -15.77
C HIS A 100 4.10 -2.21 -15.40
N PRO A 101 5.36 -1.78 -15.07
CA PRO A 101 5.63 -0.38 -14.81
C PRO A 101 5.48 0.43 -16.09
N ALA A 102 5.00 1.67 -15.96
CA ALA A 102 5.05 2.65 -17.04
C ALA A 102 6.33 3.46 -16.90
N ALA A 103 7.09 3.62 -17.99
CA ALA A 103 8.36 4.36 -17.98
C ALA A 103 8.72 4.87 -19.37
N ALA A 104 9.43 6.01 -19.41
CA ALA A 104 10.12 6.54 -20.58
C ALA A 104 11.57 6.81 -20.20
N LEU A 105 12.48 5.93 -20.62
CA LEU A 105 13.89 5.95 -20.23
C LEU A 105 14.79 6.14 -21.44
N PHE A 106 15.83 6.95 -21.29
CA PHE A 106 16.80 7.30 -22.30
C PHE A 106 18.19 6.92 -21.78
N VAL A 107 18.87 6.04 -22.50
CA VAL A 107 20.24 5.66 -22.23
C VAL A 107 21.14 6.32 -23.29
N GLU A 108 22.01 7.18 -22.84
CA GLU A 108 23.06 7.78 -23.69
C GLU A 108 24.41 7.16 -23.37
N CYS A 109 25.15 6.80 -24.39
CA CYS A 109 26.48 6.20 -24.24
C CYS A 109 27.32 6.41 -25.47
N PRO A 110 28.67 6.38 -25.34
CA PRO A 110 29.56 6.36 -26.48
C PRO A 110 29.21 5.23 -27.46
N PRO A 111 29.25 5.46 -28.78
CA PRO A 111 28.93 4.43 -29.78
C PRO A 111 29.78 3.17 -29.68
N THR A 112 30.94 3.24 -29.05
CA THR A 112 31.85 2.11 -28.82
C THR A 112 31.36 1.14 -27.73
N LEU A 113 30.38 1.56 -26.90
CA LEU A 113 29.82 0.73 -25.82
C LEU A 113 28.51 0.00 -26.22
N VAL A 114 27.98 0.31 -27.42
CA VAL A 114 26.73 -0.30 -27.89
C VAL A 114 26.81 -0.65 -29.37
N ASP A 115 26.42 -1.87 -29.71
CA ASP A 115 26.18 -2.32 -31.08
C ASP A 115 24.68 -2.29 -31.38
N VAL A 116 24.29 -1.51 -32.39
CA VAL A 116 22.92 -1.36 -32.86
C VAL A 116 22.62 -2.22 -34.08
N ASN A 117 23.62 -2.92 -34.63
CA ASN A 117 23.47 -3.76 -35.83
C ASN A 117 23.18 -5.23 -35.48
N VAL A 118 22.34 -5.48 -34.51
CA VAL A 118 22.01 -6.81 -33.99
C VAL A 118 20.80 -7.42 -34.70
N HIS A 119 19.82 -6.60 -35.11
CA HIS A 119 18.58 -7.04 -35.74
C HIS A 119 18.26 -6.21 -36.98
N PRO A 120 17.70 -6.78 -38.07
CA PRO A 120 17.38 -6.06 -39.30
C PRO A 120 16.49 -4.84 -39.09
N ALA A 121 15.52 -4.91 -38.16
CA ALA A 121 14.66 -3.78 -37.77
C ALA A 121 15.34 -2.80 -36.82
N LYS A 122 16.58 -3.07 -36.38
CA LYS A 122 17.36 -2.25 -35.43
C LYS A 122 16.60 -1.87 -34.15
N SER A 123 15.68 -2.74 -33.75
CA SER A 123 14.88 -2.59 -32.52
C SER A 123 15.57 -3.16 -31.27
N GLU A 124 16.63 -3.94 -31.45
CA GLU A 124 17.43 -4.52 -30.38
C GLU A 124 18.85 -3.91 -30.43
N VAL A 125 19.47 -3.81 -29.26
CA VAL A 125 20.84 -3.31 -29.11
C VAL A 125 21.66 -4.28 -28.29
N ARG A 126 22.97 -4.31 -28.51
CA ARG A 126 23.88 -5.13 -27.72
C ARG A 126 24.87 -4.24 -27.00
N PHE A 127 24.78 -4.11 -25.71
CA PHE A 127 25.77 -3.43 -24.89
C PHE A 127 27.04 -4.27 -24.80
N ARG A 128 28.18 -3.60 -24.82
CA ARG A 128 29.47 -4.25 -24.61
C ARG A 128 29.57 -4.90 -23.24
N ASP A 129 29.01 -4.22 -22.21
CA ASP A 129 28.81 -4.75 -20.86
C ASP A 129 27.32 -4.72 -20.52
N PRO A 130 26.61 -5.86 -20.72
CA PRO A 130 25.20 -5.98 -20.37
C PRO A 130 24.93 -5.86 -18.85
N GLY A 131 25.91 -6.28 -18.01
CA GLY A 131 25.80 -6.20 -16.56
C GLY A 131 25.81 -4.78 -16.04
N LEU A 132 26.69 -3.94 -16.63
CA LEU A 132 26.78 -2.52 -16.31
C LEU A 132 25.48 -1.78 -16.66
N ALA A 133 24.94 -1.99 -17.87
CA ALA A 133 23.71 -1.35 -18.32
C ALA A 133 22.52 -1.77 -17.44
N ARG A 134 22.38 -3.07 -17.16
CA ARG A 134 21.37 -3.59 -16.24
C ARG A 134 21.52 -3.02 -14.83
N GLY A 135 22.74 -3.03 -14.30
CA GLY A 135 23.03 -2.53 -12.95
C GLY A 135 22.70 -1.05 -12.79
N LEU A 136 23.03 -0.21 -13.78
CA LEU A 136 22.70 1.21 -13.78
C LEU A 136 21.17 1.41 -13.70
N ILE A 137 20.41 0.76 -14.59
CA ILE A 137 18.94 0.90 -14.64
C ILE A 137 18.29 0.45 -13.33
N VAL A 138 18.67 -0.74 -12.84
CA VAL A 138 18.09 -1.29 -11.61
C VAL A 138 18.41 -0.39 -10.41
N SER A 139 19.66 0.05 -10.26
CA SER A 139 20.07 0.88 -9.12
C SER A 139 19.42 2.26 -9.15
N ALA A 140 19.37 2.92 -10.31
CA ALA A 140 18.79 4.25 -10.46
C ALA A 140 17.27 4.23 -10.16
N LEU A 141 16.56 3.26 -10.72
CA LEU A 141 15.13 3.12 -10.49
C LEU A 141 14.81 2.77 -9.03
N ARG A 142 15.55 1.84 -8.43
CA ARG A 142 15.38 1.50 -7.02
C ARG A 142 15.66 2.69 -6.09
N HIS A 143 16.65 3.50 -6.41
CA HIS A 143 16.95 4.72 -5.66
C HIS A 143 15.80 5.72 -5.74
N ALA A 144 15.30 6.03 -6.94
CA ALA A 144 14.18 6.94 -7.15
C ALA A 144 12.88 6.43 -6.46
N LEU A 145 12.63 5.11 -6.54
CA LEU A 145 11.50 4.48 -5.85
C LEU A 145 11.64 4.55 -4.33
N ALA A 146 12.86 4.43 -3.79
CA ALA A 146 13.13 4.54 -2.36
C ALA A 146 12.91 5.98 -1.86
N GLU A 147 13.36 6.99 -2.59
CA GLU A 147 13.10 8.40 -2.26
C GLU A 147 11.60 8.74 -2.29
N ALA A 148 10.87 8.13 -3.22
CA ALA A 148 9.41 8.29 -3.30
C ALA A 148 8.63 7.45 -2.29
N GLY A 149 9.28 6.68 -1.45
CA GLY A 149 8.83 5.51 -0.71
C GLY A 149 7.54 5.63 0.12
N HIS A 150 7.04 6.83 0.39
CA HIS A 150 5.80 7.06 1.14
C HIS A 150 4.71 7.76 0.29
N ARG A 151 4.93 7.95 -1.01
CA ARG A 151 3.98 8.64 -1.89
C ARG A 151 2.98 7.64 -2.48
N ALA A 152 1.70 7.80 -2.13
CA ALA A 152 0.60 7.16 -2.85
C ALA A 152 0.40 7.85 -4.21
N SER A 153 -0.06 7.09 -5.22
CA SER A 153 -0.37 7.68 -6.52
C SER A 153 -1.57 8.62 -6.45
N THR A 154 -1.51 9.75 -7.15
CA THR A 154 -2.63 10.69 -7.26
C THR A 154 -3.85 10.05 -7.91
N THR A 155 -3.66 9.08 -8.80
CA THR A 155 -4.73 8.28 -9.42
C THR A 155 -5.55 7.53 -8.38
N VAL A 156 -4.87 6.92 -7.38
CA VAL A 156 -5.56 6.20 -6.30
C VAL A 156 -6.34 7.18 -5.44
N ALA A 157 -5.76 8.34 -5.11
CA ALA A 157 -6.44 9.38 -4.36
C ALA A 157 -7.69 9.90 -5.11
N GLN A 158 -7.59 10.18 -6.40
CA GLN A 158 -8.70 10.64 -7.23
C GLN A 158 -9.80 9.57 -7.36
N ALA A 159 -9.43 8.30 -7.56
CA ALA A 159 -10.40 7.20 -7.58
C ALA A 159 -11.12 7.05 -6.24
N THR A 160 -10.42 7.22 -5.13
CA THR A 160 -11.00 7.19 -3.77
C THR A 160 -11.97 8.36 -3.58
N LEU A 161 -11.58 9.58 -3.98
CA LEU A 161 -12.45 10.76 -3.94
C LEU A 161 -13.68 10.59 -4.83
N GLY A 162 -13.53 10.05 -6.04
CA GLY A 162 -14.64 9.75 -6.93
C GLY A 162 -15.64 8.74 -6.35
N ALA A 163 -15.13 7.73 -5.64
CA ALA A 163 -15.95 6.72 -4.95
C ALA A 163 -16.66 7.29 -3.70
N MET A 164 -16.12 8.35 -3.10
CA MET A 164 -16.70 9.03 -1.94
C MET A 164 -17.72 10.11 -2.32
N GLN A 165 -17.85 10.47 -3.60
CA GLN A 165 -18.90 11.38 -4.01
C GLN A 165 -20.28 10.73 -3.76
N PRO A 166 -21.17 11.38 -3.01
CA PRO A 166 -22.52 10.85 -2.84
C PRO A 166 -23.16 10.76 -4.22
N GLU A 167 -23.73 9.61 -4.55
CA GLU A 167 -24.60 9.52 -5.72
C GLU A 167 -25.58 10.70 -5.67
N PRO A 168 -25.84 11.39 -6.81
CA PRO A 168 -26.85 12.43 -6.85
C PRO A 168 -28.21 11.77 -6.55
N GLN A 169 -28.49 11.56 -5.28
CA GLN A 169 -29.82 11.26 -4.84
C GLN A 169 -30.64 12.49 -5.21
N GLY A 170 -31.56 12.34 -6.17
CA GLY A 170 -32.54 13.38 -6.48
C GLY A 170 -33.06 13.90 -5.15
N ALA A 171 -33.07 15.20 -4.99
CA ALA A 171 -33.30 15.94 -3.76
C ALA A 171 -34.33 15.21 -2.89
N ARG A 172 -33.88 14.47 -1.90
CA ARG A 172 -34.75 14.07 -0.78
C ARG A 172 -34.99 15.37 -0.03
N VAL A 173 -36.04 16.06 -0.43
CA VAL A 173 -36.60 17.15 0.35
C VAL A 173 -36.87 16.51 1.72
N TYR A 174 -36.07 16.85 2.70
CA TYR A 174 -36.41 16.63 4.10
C TYR A 174 -37.67 17.45 4.29
N GLN A 175 -38.85 16.80 4.20
CA GLN A 175 -40.10 17.41 4.53
C GLN A 175 -40.10 17.65 6.05
N MET A 176 -39.50 18.78 6.45
CA MET A 176 -39.67 19.32 7.81
C MET A 176 -41.11 19.80 8.03
N ASP A 177 -41.89 19.92 6.97
CA ASP A 177 -43.31 20.25 6.98
C ASP A 177 -44.21 19.04 6.67
N ARG A 178 -44.04 17.92 7.38
CA ARG A 178 -45.19 17.06 7.59
C ARG A 178 -46.06 17.78 8.59
N ALA A 179 -47.13 18.37 8.06
CA ALA A 179 -48.28 18.81 8.86
C ALA A 179 -48.60 17.72 9.86
N GLY A 180 -48.72 18.10 11.12
CA GLY A 180 -48.75 17.28 12.28
C GLY A 180 -49.40 15.91 12.12
N MET A 181 -48.67 14.88 12.41
CA MET A 181 -49.29 13.79 13.16
C MET A 181 -49.91 14.44 14.36
N ASP A 182 -51.25 14.35 14.46
CA ASP A 182 -52.02 14.87 15.57
C ASP A 182 -51.30 14.54 16.87
N ARG A 183 -50.92 15.58 17.60
CA ARG A 183 -50.39 15.41 18.95
C ARG A 183 -51.33 14.50 19.68
N PRO A 184 -50.89 13.37 20.25
CA PRO A 184 -51.79 12.51 20.97
C PRO A 184 -52.55 13.34 22.02
N SER A 185 -53.84 13.15 22.08
CA SER A 185 -54.70 13.92 23.01
C SER A 185 -54.17 13.79 24.44
N PRO A 186 -54.41 14.74 25.30
CA PRO A 186 -53.99 14.66 26.70
C PRO A 186 -54.39 13.33 27.36
N ALA A 187 -55.57 12.81 27.02
CA ALA A 187 -56.04 11.51 27.51
C ALA A 187 -55.23 10.32 26.94
N ALA A 188 -54.77 10.36 25.69
CA ALA A 188 -53.92 9.31 25.13
C ALA A 188 -52.49 9.34 25.71
N ARG A 189 -52.00 10.51 26.11
CA ARG A 189 -50.72 10.64 26.82
C ARG A 189 -50.83 10.11 28.26
N GLU A 190 -51.92 10.39 28.91
CA GLU A 190 -52.21 9.90 30.27
C GLU A 190 -52.37 8.38 30.32
N ALA A 191 -53.08 7.80 29.34
CA ALA A 191 -53.19 6.36 29.19
C ALA A 191 -51.83 5.68 28.89
N ALA A 192 -50.95 6.30 28.11
CA ALA A 192 -49.61 5.80 27.85
C ALA A 192 -48.68 5.87 29.08
N TYR A 193 -48.85 6.89 29.92
CA TYR A 193 -48.15 6.96 31.21
C TYR A 193 -48.60 5.92 32.18
N GLN A 194 -49.92 5.61 32.23
CA GLN A 194 -50.49 4.59 33.10
C GLN A 194 -50.12 3.16 32.70
N THR A 195 -49.86 2.90 31.40
CA THR A 195 -49.46 1.57 30.92
C THR A 195 -47.96 1.32 31.00
N GLN A 196 -47.14 2.33 31.10
CA GLN A 196 -45.66 2.18 31.14
C GLN A 196 -45.07 2.21 32.55
N ALA A 197 -45.84 2.44 33.61
CA ALA A 197 -45.38 2.46 34.98
C ALA A 197 -46.29 1.64 35.93
N PRO A 198 -46.35 0.32 35.78
CA PRO A 198 -46.94 -0.52 36.80
C PRO A 198 -45.98 -0.63 37.97
N GLY A 199 -46.18 0.06 39.03
CA GLY A 199 -45.36 -0.04 40.22
C GLY A 199 -45.07 1.27 40.97
N PHE A 200 -45.25 2.41 40.36
CA PHE A 200 -45.08 3.69 41.08
C PHE A 200 -46.31 4.15 41.83
N ALA A 201 -47.46 3.58 41.60
CA ALA A 201 -48.70 3.92 42.30
C ALA A 201 -48.81 3.37 43.75
N GLU A 202 -48.04 2.31 44.07
CA GLU A 202 -48.08 1.71 45.43
C GLU A 202 -47.12 2.37 46.41
N THR A 203 -46.13 3.18 45.97
CA THR A 203 -45.19 3.85 46.87
C THR A 203 -45.62 5.27 47.30
N ALA A 204 -46.67 5.82 46.71
CA ALA A 204 -47.17 7.15 47.07
C ALA A 204 -47.86 7.21 48.47
N GLY A 205 -48.13 6.05 49.08
CA GLY A 205 -48.77 5.96 50.40
C GLY A 205 -47.81 5.92 51.60
N VAL A 206 -46.49 5.83 51.38
CA VAL A 206 -45.51 5.61 52.48
C VAL A 206 -44.79 6.89 52.91
N TRP A 207 -44.81 7.93 52.11
CA TRP A 207 -44.22 9.20 52.50
C TRP A 207 -45.27 10.14 53.05
N GLY A 208 -45.60 9.91 54.34
CA GLY A 208 -46.35 10.85 55.13
C GLY A 208 -45.71 12.21 55.15
N ARG A 209 -46.57 13.21 55.01
CA ARG A 209 -46.27 14.63 55.09
C ARG A 209 -45.31 14.93 56.24
N VAL A 210 -44.06 15.24 55.97
CA VAL A 210 -43.13 15.84 56.94
C VAL A 210 -43.30 17.35 56.78
N GLU A 211 -44.09 17.94 57.69
CA GLU A 211 -44.14 19.39 57.83
C GLU A 211 -42.85 19.90 58.50
N GLY A 212 -42.23 20.83 57.81
CA GLY A 212 -41.42 21.83 58.51
C GLY A 212 -39.92 21.54 58.70
N THR A 213 -39.16 21.30 57.64
CA THR A 213 -37.75 21.63 57.70
C THR A 213 -37.37 22.44 56.43
N PRO A 214 -36.80 23.64 56.57
CA PRO A 214 -36.32 24.38 55.38
C PRO A 214 -35.19 23.56 54.76
N LEU A 215 -35.34 23.26 53.47
CA LEU A 215 -34.27 22.68 52.65
C LEU A 215 -33.11 23.68 52.69
N PRO A 216 -31.87 23.24 52.96
CA PRO A 216 -30.73 24.09 52.77
C PRO A 216 -30.68 24.46 51.29
N GLU A 217 -30.55 25.77 51.00
CA GLU A 217 -30.25 26.30 49.65
C GLU A 217 -29.01 25.59 49.15
N THR A 218 -29.17 24.70 48.20
CA THR A 218 -28.07 24.17 47.41
C THR A 218 -27.50 25.38 46.63
N PRO A 219 -26.23 25.72 46.83
CA PRO A 219 -25.63 26.75 46.01
C PRO A 219 -25.75 26.33 44.55
N ALA A 220 -26.19 27.27 43.70
CA ALA A 220 -26.23 27.06 42.25
C ALA A 220 -24.89 26.46 41.82
N PRO A 221 -24.87 25.48 40.90
CA PRO A 221 -23.62 24.95 40.42
C PRO A 221 -22.82 26.14 39.88
N SER A 222 -21.77 26.51 40.59
CA SER A 222 -20.72 27.38 40.07
C SER A 222 -20.35 26.81 38.74
N HIS A 223 -20.44 27.60 37.67
CA HIS A 223 -19.81 27.23 36.41
C HIS A 223 -18.35 26.90 36.73
N ALA A 224 -18.06 25.60 36.90
CA ALA A 224 -16.70 25.16 36.87
C ALA A 224 -16.16 25.71 35.56
N ALA A 225 -15.20 26.58 35.61
CA ALA A 225 -14.46 27.05 34.48
C ALA A 225 -14.14 25.78 33.68
N ALA A 226 -14.52 25.77 32.41
CA ALA A 226 -14.08 24.72 31.50
C ALA A 226 -12.57 24.53 31.75
N PRO A 227 -12.07 23.32 31.94
CA PRO A 227 -10.63 23.15 32.10
C PRO A 227 -10.00 23.92 30.94
N GLU A 228 -9.17 24.92 31.30
CA GLU A 228 -8.32 25.59 30.33
C GLU A 228 -7.73 24.47 29.48
N ALA A 229 -8.02 24.50 28.18
CA ALA A 229 -7.43 23.56 27.27
C ALA A 229 -5.92 23.67 27.52
N GLU A 230 -5.33 22.65 28.16
CA GLU A 230 -3.88 22.53 28.20
C GLU A 230 -3.45 22.76 26.76
N GLU A 231 -2.68 23.81 26.55
CA GLU A 231 -2.02 24.05 25.26
C GLU A 231 -1.34 22.74 24.93
N ALA A 232 -1.94 22.02 24.02
CA ALA A 232 -1.44 20.72 23.57
C ALA A 232 -0.02 20.99 23.11
N ALA A 233 0.96 20.43 23.82
CA ALA A 233 2.36 20.48 23.43
C ALA A 233 2.42 20.23 21.93
N PRO A 234 3.24 20.96 21.16
CA PRO A 234 3.27 20.85 19.72
C PRO A 234 3.41 19.37 19.37
N THR A 235 2.36 18.81 18.81
CA THR A 235 2.35 17.40 18.38
C THR A 235 3.46 17.28 17.37
N PRO A 236 4.43 16.36 17.53
CA PRO A 236 5.47 16.14 16.54
C PRO A 236 4.81 15.98 15.17
N ASP A 237 5.33 16.68 14.16
CA ASP A 237 4.79 16.61 12.80
C ASP A 237 5.17 15.26 12.20
N TYR A 238 4.31 14.29 12.42
CA TYR A 238 4.48 12.95 11.89
C TYR A 238 3.94 12.88 10.44
N PRO A 239 4.71 12.40 9.47
CA PRO A 239 4.29 12.29 8.08
C PRO A 239 2.95 11.56 7.86
N LEU A 240 2.72 10.45 8.57
CA LEU A 240 1.44 9.72 8.55
C LEU A 240 0.45 10.19 9.64
N GLY A 241 0.80 11.25 10.37
CA GLY A 241 -0.07 11.87 11.35
C GLY A 241 -0.30 11.05 12.61
N THR A 242 -1.39 11.34 13.30
CA THR A 242 -1.80 10.68 14.55
C THR A 242 -3.10 9.91 14.32
N ALA A 243 -3.15 8.65 14.76
CA ALA A 243 -4.32 7.82 14.65
C ALA A 243 -5.50 8.42 15.43
N ARG A 244 -6.66 8.51 14.80
CA ARG A 244 -7.91 9.02 15.37
C ARG A 244 -8.95 7.93 15.58
N GLY A 245 -8.84 6.83 14.86
CA GLY A 245 -9.75 5.71 14.99
C GLY A 245 -9.46 4.59 14.01
N GLN A 246 -10.18 3.50 14.17
CA GLN A 246 -10.14 2.32 13.30
C GLN A 246 -11.54 2.07 12.75
N VAL A 247 -11.62 1.69 11.47
CA VAL A 247 -12.88 1.41 10.77
C VAL A 247 -12.86 -0.03 10.28
N HIS A 248 -13.94 -0.76 10.50
CA HIS A 248 -14.11 -2.17 10.11
C HIS A 248 -12.93 -3.08 10.52
N GLU A 249 -12.29 -2.77 11.64
CA GLU A 249 -11.14 -3.55 12.18
C GLU A 249 -9.96 -3.72 11.19
N ASN A 250 -9.98 -3.01 10.05
CA ASN A 250 -9.01 -3.11 8.96
C ASN A 250 -8.34 -1.79 8.61
N TYR A 251 -9.03 -0.66 8.77
CA TYR A 251 -8.54 0.62 8.29
C TYR A 251 -8.29 1.57 9.45
N ILE A 252 -7.08 2.12 9.53
CA ILE A 252 -6.72 3.15 10.50
C ILE A 252 -6.92 4.51 9.85
N ILE A 253 -7.63 5.40 10.52
CA ILE A 253 -7.77 6.79 10.12
C ILE A 253 -6.81 7.62 10.97
N ALA A 254 -5.89 8.32 10.32
CA ALA A 254 -4.93 9.21 10.96
C ALA A 254 -5.10 10.64 10.45
N GLN A 255 -4.92 11.60 11.33
CA GLN A 255 -4.95 13.03 11.02
C GLN A 255 -3.53 13.54 10.85
N THR A 256 -3.25 14.17 9.70
CA THR A 256 -2.01 14.92 9.43
C THR A 256 -2.24 16.42 9.59
N ALA A 257 -1.17 17.21 9.46
CA ALA A 257 -1.27 18.68 9.48
C ALA A 257 -2.15 19.21 8.32
N ASN A 258 -2.15 18.53 7.17
CA ASN A 258 -2.75 19.00 5.92
C ASN A 258 -3.97 18.19 5.44
N GLY A 259 -4.45 17.25 6.25
CA GLY A 259 -5.54 16.38 5.83
C GLY A 259 -5.69 15.12 6.68
N MET A 260 -6.01 14.02 6.03
CA MET A 260 -6.12 12.72 6.69
C MET A 260 -5.49 11.61 5.84
N VAL A 261 -5.05 10.57 6.52
CA VAL A 261 -4.51 9.35 5.92
C VAL A 261 -5.40 8.17 6.32
N ILE A 262 -5.73 7.33 5.37
CA ILE A 262 -6.42 6.05 5.59
C ILE A 262 -5.40 4.95 5.32
N VAL A 263 -5.09 4.15 6.33
CA VAL A 263 -4.10 3.06 6.25
C VAL A 263 -4.80 1.71 6.27
N ASP A 264 -4.48 0.84 5.32
CA ASP A 264 -4.85 -0.58 5.39
C ASP A 264 -3.89 -1.27 6.37
N GLN A 265 -4.40 -1.60 7.55
CA GLN A 265 -3.66 -2.22 8.64
C GLN A 265 -2.99 -3.54 8.22
N HIS A 266 -3.70 -4.37 7.46
CA HIS A 266 -3.21 -5.67 7.04
C HIS A 266 -2.07 -5.52 6.03
N ALA A 267 -2.30 -4.74 4.97
CA ALA A 267 -1.30 -4.49 3.94
C ALA A 267 -0.03 -3.81 4.50
N ALA A 268 -0.21 -2.86 5.43
CA ALA A 268 0.90 -2.21 6.11
C ALA A 268 1.73 -3.20 6.94
N HIS A 269 1.07 -4.00 7.77
CA HIS A 269 1.76 -4.98 8.63
C HIS A 269 2.48 -6.06 7.81
N GLU A 270 1.85 -6.57 6.74
CA GLU A 270 2.47 -7.51 5.81
C GLU A 270 3.77 -6.95 5.22
N ARG A 271 3.75 -5.69 4.78
CA ARG A 271 4.94 -5.03 4.25
C ARG A 271 6.03 -4.85 5.30
N LEU A 272 5.68 -4.45 6.50
CA LEU A 272 6.65 -4.29 7.60
C LEU A 272 7.32 -5.62 7.95
N VAL A 273 6.56 -6.72 8.02
CA VAL A 273 7.11 -8.06 8.26
C VAL A 273 8.04 -8.47 7.12
N TYR A 274 7.66 -8.23 5.87
CA TYR A 274 8.50 -8.51 4.71
C TYR A 274 9.84 -7.78 4.76
N GLU A 275 9.83 -6.47 5.03
CA GLU A 275 11.06 -5.67 5.10
C GLU A 275 11.95 -6.09 6.28
N LYS A 276 11.36 -6.50 7.42
CA LYS A 276 12.11 -7.07 8.55
C LYS A 276 12.77 -8.39 8.17
N LEU A 277 12.03 -9.28 7.52
CA LEU A 277 12.57 -10.57 7.05
C LEU A 277 13.70 -10.37 6.04
N LYS A 278 13.50 -9.47 5.08
CA LYS A 278 14.51 -9.13 4.06
C LYS A 278 15.80 -8.58 4.68
N ARG A 279 15.67 -7.71 5.67
CA ARG A 279 16.82 -7.16 6.41
C ARG A 279 17.55 -8.25 7.19
N GLN A 280 16.84 -9.08 7.96
CA GLN A 280 17.44 -10.17 8.71
C GLN A 280 18.16 -11.16 7.80
N MET A 281 17.57 -11.51 6.66
CA MET A 281 18.21 -12.40 5.69
C MET A 281 19.53 -11.85 5.17
N ASN A 282 19.61 -10.53 4.92
CA ASN A 282 20.82 -9.89 4.41
C ASN A 282 21.92 -9.74 5.50
N GLU A 283 21.53 -9.69 6.77
CA GLU A 283 22.48 -9.53 7.88
C GLU A 283 23.05 -10.88 8.33
N ASN A 284 22.22 -11.77 8.86
CA ASN A 284 22.67 -13.01 9.50
C ASN A 284 21.73 -14.22 9.27
N GLY A 285 20.75 -14.09 8.37
CA GLY A 285 19.65 -15.04 8.25
C GLY A 285 18.50 -14.70 9.22
N VAL A 286 17.32 -15.25 8.91
CA VAL A 286 16.11 -15.04 9.71
C VAL A 286 16.16 -15.90 10.96
N ALA A 287 15.90 -15.29 12.12
CA ALA A 287 15.86 -16.02 13.38
C ALA A 287 14.76 -17.09 13.34
N ALA A 288 15.13 -18.34 13.67
CA ALA A 288 14.24 -19.48 13.72
C ALA A 288 13.70 -19.72 15.12
N GLN A 289 12.46 -20.19 15.21
CA GLN A 289 11.85 -20.70 16.44
C GLN A 289 11.61 -22.19 16.29
N ALA A 290 12.23 -22.98 17.14
CA ALA A 290 12.02 -24.41 17.17
C ALA A 290 10.60 -24.75 17.66
N LEU A 291 9.95 -25.66 16.96
CA LEU A 291 8.67 -26.24 17.38
C LEU A 291 8.91 -27.29 18.47
N LEU A 292 8.13 -27.23 19.55
CA LEU A 292 8.24 -28.23 20.64
C LEU A 292 7.94 -29.64 20.12
N ILE A 293 7.00 -29.76 19.20
CA ILE A 293 6.66 -31.00 18.49
C ILE A 293 6.77 -30.67 17.00
N PRO A 294 7.62 -31.39 16.23
CA PRO A 294 7.69 -31.20 14.79
C PRO A 294 6.35 -31.44 14.13
N GLU A 295 5.95 -30.57 13.19
CA GLU A 295 4.72 -30.75 12.41
C GLU A 295 5.01 -31.59 11.17
N ILE A 296 4.31 -32.70 11.02
CA ILE A 296 4.46 -33.60 9.88
C ILE A 296 3.47 -33.18 8.78
N VAL A 297 3.99 -32.86 7.61
CA VAL A 297 3.22 -32.44 6.45
C VAL A 297 3.33 -33.52 5.36
N GLU A 298 2.22 -34.20 5.10
CA GLU A 298 2.11 -35.17 4.01
C GLU A 298 2.01 -34.45 2.66
N LEU A 299 2.84 -34.84 1.71
CA LEU A 299 2.96 -34.22 0.39
C LEU A 299 3.20 -35.30 -0.68
N SER A 300 3.15 -34.94 -1.96
CA SER A 300 3.63 -35.83 -3.01
C SER A 300 5.15 -36.03 -2.91
N ALA A 301 5.66 -37.18 -3.37
CA ALA A 301 7.11 -37.44 -3.39
C ALA A 301 7.88 -36.37 -4.19
N ASN A 302 7.27 -35.84 -5.26
CA ASN A 302 7.87 -34.79 -6.08
C ASN A 302 7.95 -33.46 -5.32
N ASP A 303 6.91 -33.09 -4.59
CA ASP A 303 6.88 -31.85 -3.79
C ASP A 303 7.85 -31.92 -2.61
N CYS A 304 7.96 -33.09 -1.97
CA CYS A 304 9.00 -33.35 -0.96
C CYS A 304 10.40 -33.13 -1.52
N ALA A 305 10.69 -33.70 -2.70
CA ALA A 305 12.00 -33.55 -3.34
C ALA A 305 12.31 -32.06 -3.64
N ARG A 306 11.34 -31.33 -4.20
CA ARG A 306 11.49 -29.90 -4.52
C ARG A 306 11.76 -29.05 -3.27
N LEU A 307 11.09 -29.30 -2.16
CA LEU A 307 11.33 -28.58 -0.90
C LEU A 307 12.69 -28.92 -0.31
N LEU A 308 13.08 -30.21 -0.32
CA LEU A 308 14.36 -30.67 0.22
C LEU A 308 15.55 -30.15 -0.57
N GLU A 309 15.42 -29.94 -1.89
CA GLU A 309 16.42 -29.26 -2.71
C GLU A 309 16.72 -27.83 -2.26
N LEU A 310 15.74 -27.16 -1.63
CA LEU A 310 15.85 -25.79 -1.12
C LEU A 310 15.95 -25.74 0.41
N ALA A 311 16.20 -26.87 1.09
CA ALA A 311 16.19 -26.91 2.55
C ALA A 311 17.21 -25.96 3.19
N GLU A 312 18.40 -25.79 2.60
CA GLU A 312 19.42 -24.87 3.10
C GLU A 312 19.00 -23.40 2.97
N GLU A 313 18.36 -23.03 1.84
CA GLU A 313 17.82 -21.71 1.62
C GLU A 313 16.63 -21.41 2.55
N LEU A 314 15.75 -22.38 2.72
CA LEU A 314 14.62 -22.28 3.64
C LEU A 314 15.08 -22.15 5.08
N ALA A 315 16.15 -22.85 5.48
CA ALA A 315 16.75 -22.70 6.80
C ALA A 315 17.28 -21.27 7.04
N LYS A 316 17.86 -20.61 6.01
CA LYS A 316 18.27 -19.20 6.10
C LYS A 316 17.09 -18.26 6.31
N LEU A 317 15.88 -18.66 5.86
CA LEU A 317 14.62 -17.97 6.10
C LEU A 317 13.98 -18.34 7.45
N GLY A 318 14.65 -19.11 8.28
CA GLY A 318 14.15 -19.57 9.57
C GLY A 318 13.13 -20.73 9.48
N LEU A 319 13.00 -21.37 8.32
CA LEU A 319 12.11 -22.50 8.08
C LEU A 319 12.93 -23.80 8.00
N GLY A 320 13.07 -24.49 9.13
CA GLY A 320 13.80 -25.76 9.23
C GLY A 320 12.91 -26.94 8.86
N ILE A 321 13.26 -27.64 7.76
CA ILE A 321 12.55 -28.81 7.28
C ILE A 321 13.49 -30.00 7.14
N GLU A 322 12.96 -31.20 7.34
CA GLU A 322 13.71 -32.46 7.11
C GLU A 322 12.79 -33.52 6.47
N ALA A 323 13.40 -34.50 5.83
CA ALA A 323 12.67 -35.63 5.27
C ALA A 323 12.03 -36.49 6.36
N PHE A 324 10.77 -36.85 6.20
CA PHE A 324 10.05 -37.76 7.07
C PHE A 324 9.37 -38.86 6.23
N GLY A 325 10.11 -39.91 5.97
CA GLY A 325 9.65 -40.96 5.04
C GLY A 325 9.70 -40.52 3.57
N GLY A 326 8.98 -41.24 2.67
CA GLY A 326 9.02 -41.01 1.23
C GLY A 326 8.03 -39.95 0.71
N SER A 327 7.02 -39.60 1.50
CA SER A 327 5.90 -38.72 1.10
C SER A 327 5.48 -37.73 2.19
N ALA A 328 6.41 -37.35 3.07
CA ALA A 328 6.19 -36.34 4.08
C ALA A 328 7.48 -35.60 4.43
N ILE A 329 7.34 -34.40 4.95
CA ILE A 329 8.39 -33.60 5.58
C ILE A 329 8.03 -33.32 7.04
N ALA A 330 9.05 -33.20 7.89
CA ALA A 330 8.89 -32.71 9.25
C ALA A 330 9.37 -31.25 9.30
N VAL A 331 8.50 -30.34 9.71
CA VAL A 331 8.85 -28.94 10.01
C VAL A 331 9.29 -28.87 11.46
N ARG A 332 10.55 -28.50 11.69
CA ARG A 332 11.15 -28.40 13.03
C ARG A 332 11.23 -26.96 13.52
N GLU A 333 11.40 -26.03 12.60
CA GLU A 333 11.60 -24.63 12.91
C GLU A 333 10.75 -23.77 11.98
N THR A 334 10.27 -22.67 12.52
CA THR A 334 9.54 -21.63 11.76
C THR A 334 10.17 -20.26 12.04
N PRO A 335 10.04 -19.28 11.12
CA PRO A 335 10.57 -17.94 11.34
C PRO A 335 10.02 -17.33 12.65
N ALA A 336 10.88 -16.96 13.57
CA ALA A 336 10.48 -16.47 14.91
C ALA A 336 9.62 -15.21 14.85
N ILE A 337 9.81 -14.38 13.83
CA ILE A 337 9.03 -13.13 13.60
C ILE A 337 7.54 -13.40 13.34
N LEU A 338 7.19 -14.60 12.88
CA LEU A 338 5.79 -14.97 12.59
C LEU A 338 5.02 -15.34 13.87
N GLY A 339 5.72 -15.61 14.97
CA GLY A 339 5.12 -16.12 16.19
C GLY A 339 4.46 -17.48 15.98
N THR A 340 3.24 -17.66 16.46
CA THR A 340 2.48 -18.91 16.26
C THR A 340 1.93 -18.98 14.86
N VAL A 341 2.48 -19.84 14.02
CA VAL A 341 2.08 -20.03 12.62
C VAL A 341 1.62 -21.47 12.38
N ASN A 342 0.71 -21.68 11.44
CA ASN A 342 0.35 -23.00 10.94
C ASN A 342 1.43 -23.44 9.93
N ALA A 343 2.32 -24.32 10.36
CA ALA A 343 3.46 -24.74 9.54
C ALA A 343 3.01 -25.48 8.27
N ARG A 344 1.93 -26.26 8.33
CA ARG A 344 1.37 -26.93 7.14
C ARG A 344 0.92 -25.93 6.09
N ALA A 345 0.16 -24.91 6.49
CA ALA A 345 -0.31 -23.88 5.55
C ALA A 345 0.87 -23.12 4.95
N LEU A 346 1.87 -22.77 5.76
CA LEU A 346 3.09 -22.12 5.30
C LEU A 346 3.85 -22.96 4.26
N ILE A 347 4.00 -24.26 4.46
CA ILE A 347 4.66 -25.17 3.51
C ILE A 347 3.90 -25.27 2.21
N LEU A 348 2.56 -25.36 2.25
CA LEU A 348 1.73 -25.42 1.03
C LEU A 348 1.85 -24.13 0.21
N ASP A 349 1.83 -22.96 0.87
CA ASP A 349 2.00 -21.68 0.19
C ASP A 349 3.40 -21.50 -0.41
N VAL A 350 4.45 -22.03 0.26
CA VAL A 350 5.81 -22.07 -0.31
C VAL A 350 5.86 -22.96 -1.55
N LEU A 351 5.18 -24.12 -1.53
CA LEU A 351 5.09 -25.01 -2.70
C LEU A 351 4.37 -24.36 -3.87
N ASP A 352 3.24 -23.68 -3.62
CA ASP A 352 2.50 -22.95 -4.65
C ASP A 352 3.39 -21.89 -5.31
N GLU A 353 4.16 -21.13 -4.52
CA GLU A 353 5.08 -20.15 -5.05
C GLU A 353 6.21 -20.79 -5.88
N LEU A 354 6.72 -21.93 -5.45
CA LEU A 354 7.73 -22.69 -6.20
C LEU A 354 7.17 -23.23 -7.53
N ALA A 355 5.90 -23.63 -7.57
CA ALA A 355 5.24 -24.09 -8.79
C ALA A 355 5.05 -22.95 -9.81
N GLU A 356 4.67 -21.76 -9.36
CA GLU A 356 4.54 -20.57 -10.20
C GLU A 356 5.90 -20.02 -10.69
N GLY A 357 6.97 -20.25 -9.93
CA GLY A 357 8.33 -19.75 -10.19
C GLY A 357 9.15 -20.53 -11.21
N GLU A 358 8.62 -21.54 -11.89
CA GLU A 358 9.39 -22.39 -12.82
C GLU A 358 10.02 -21.65 -14.01
N SER A 359 9.53 -20.47 -14.35
CA SER A 359 10.07 -19.64 -15.44
C SER A 359 11.26 -18.75 -15.01
N SER A 360 11.60 -18.68 -13.75
CA SER A 360 12.69 -17.82 -13.21
C SER A 360 13.88 -18.67 -12.76
N ASN A 361 14.95 -18.66 -13.54
CA ASN A 361 16.22 -19.34 -13.20
C ASN A 361 17.06 -18.62 -12.13
N ILE A 362 16.54 -17.56 -11.50
CA ILE A 362 17.28 -16.75 -10.54
C ILE A 362 16.82 -17.17 -9.15
N VAL A 363 17.68 -17.87 -8.41
CA VAL A 363 17.46 -18.33 -7.02
C VAL A 363 17.01 -17.17 -6.12
N GLN A 364 17.61 -15.99 -6.27
CA GLN A 364 17.25 -14.81 -5.50
C GLN A 364 15.78 -14.39 -5.66
N ALA A 365 15.26 -14.44 -6.89
CA ALA A 365 13.86 -14.10 -7.14
C ALA A 365 12.88 -15.10 -6.51
N LYS A 366 13.26 -16.38 -6.46
CA LYS A 366 12.48 -17.42 -5.76
C LYS A 366 12.47 -17.18 -4.24
N ILE A 367 13.62 -16.84 -3.67
CA ILE A 367 13.74 -16.53 -2.23
C ILE A 367 12.90 -15.30 -1.86
N GLU A 368 12.96 -14.24 -2.66
CA GLU A 368 12.16 -13.01 -2.41
C GLU A 368 10.64 -13.29 -2.52
N ALA A 369 10.23 -14.13 -3.45
CA ALA A 369 8.83 -14.56 -3.58
C ALA A 369 8.37 -15.39 -2.37
N ILE A 370 9.21 -16.32 -1.89
CA ILE A 370 8.95 -17.10 -0.67
C ILE A 370 8.87 -16.16 0.55
N LEU A 371 9.78 -15.17 0.68
CA LEU A 371 9.72 -14.17 1.75
C LEU A 371 8.40 -13.43 1.78
N SER A 372 7.87 -13.05 0.61
CA SER A 372 6.57 -12.39 0.52
C SER A 372 5.43 -13.29 1.03
N ARG A 373 5.44 -14.57 0.67
CA ARG A 373 4.47 -15.55 1.18
C ARG A 373 4.60 -15.76 2.70
N VAL A 374 5.83 -15.88 3.18
CA VAL A 374 6.12 -16.01 4.61
C VAL A 374 5.60 -14.78 5.38
N ALA A 375 5.78 -13.57 4.86
CA ALA A 375 5.31 -12.34 5.49
C ALA A 375 3.78 -12.31 5.64
N CYS A 376 3.02 -12.85 4.68
CA CYS A 376 1.55 -12.95 4.78
C CYS A 376 1.09 -13.79 5.98
N HIS A 377 1.84 -14.82 6.38
CA HIS A 377 1.51 -15.65 7.56
C HIS A 377 1.78 -14.94 8.89
N GLY A 378 2.70 -13.97 8.92
CA GLY A 378 3.04 -13.17 10.11
C GLY A 378 2.20 -11.91 10.25
N SER A 379 1.40 -11.56 9.25
CA SER A 379 0.61 -10.33 9.30
C SER A 379 -0.53 -10.44 10.33
N ILE A 380 -0.85 -9.31 10.96
CA ILE A 380 -2.02 -9.21 11.84
C ILE A 380 -3.24 -9.61 11.00
N ARG A 381 -3.98 -10.61 11.45
CA ARG A 381 -5.22 -11.02 10.77
C ARG A 381 -6.16 -9.81 10.69
N SER A 382 -6.70 -9.53 9.51
CA SER A 382 -7.78 -8.57 9.33
C SER A 382 -8.92 -8.92 10.31
N GLY A 383 -9.53 -7.90 10.94
CA GLY A 383 -10.58 -8.10 11.92
C GLY A 383 -10.12 -8.07 13.38
N ARG A 384 -9.00 -7.39 13.69
CA ARG A 384 -8.58 -7.11 15.06
C ARG A 384 -8.71 -5.62 15.38
N TRP A 385 -9.39 -5.31 16.48
CA TRP A 385 -9.33 -3.97 17.07
C TRP A 385 -7.96 -3.66 17.64
N MET A 386 -7.42 -2.52 17.29
CA MET A 386 -6.17 -1.98 17.81
C MET A 386 -6.44 -0.85 18.80
N ARG A 387 -5.62 -0.74 19.84
CA ARG A 387 -5.60 0.42 20.73
C ARG A 387 -4.95 1.62 20.03
N ALA A 388 -5.21 2.82 20.51
CA ALA A 388 -4.63 4.04 19.94
C ALA A 388 -3.09 4.00 19.91
N GLU A 389 -2.47 3.45 20.95
CA GLU A 389 -1.02 3.29 21.04
C GLU A 389 -0.49 2.33 19.99
N GLU A 390 -1.17 1.20 19.76
CA GLU A 390 -0.80 0.20 18.76
C GLU A 390 -0.92 0.77 17.33
N MET A 391 -1.99 1.52 17.05
CA MET A 391 -2.17 2.20 15.77
C MET A 391 -1.06 3.22 15.51
N ASN A 392 -0.75 4.05 16.50
CA ASN A 392 0.33 5.02 16.37
C ASN A 392 1.70 4.34 16.25
N ALA A 393 1.95 3.24 16.97
CA ALA A 393 3.18 2.46 16.83
C ALA A 393 3.33 1.92 15.40
N LEU A 394 2.26 1.39 14.80
CA LEU A 394 2.26 0.95 13.41
C LEU A 394 2.60 2.08 12.44
N LEU A 395 1.99 3.27 12.62
CA LEU A 395 2.28 4.44 11.79
C LEU A 395 3.75 4.86 11.89
N ARG A 396 4.31 4.92 13.10
CA ARG A 396 5.75 5.22 13.33
C ARG A 396 6.66 4.19 12.69
N GLU A 397 6.29 2.92 12.78
CA GLU A 397 7.06 1.84 12.15
C GLU A 397 7.01 1.94 10.61
N MET A 398 5.85 2.29 10.03
CA MET A 398 5.72 2.55 8.61
C MET A 398 6.62 3.72 8.16
N GLU A 399 6.66 4.81 8.91
CA GLU A 399 7.52 5.97 8.60
C GLU A 399 9.02 5.63 8.65
N ALA A 400 9.42 4.74 9.55
CA ALA A 400 10.81 4.30 9.70
C ALA A 400 11.20 3.21 8.68
N THR A 401 10.22 2.56 8.02
CA THR A 401 10.48 1.42 7.14
C THR A 401 10.45 1.86 5.67
N PRO A 402 11.54 1.63 4.91
CA PRO A 402 11.53 1.87 3.47
C PRO A 402 10.38 1.14 2.78
N HIS A 403 9.83 1.75 1.74
CA HIS A 403 8.80 1.14 0.89
C HIS A 403 7.47 0.78 1.59
N SER A 404 7.24 1.24 2.81
CA SER A 404 6.03 0.96 3.57
C SER A 404 4.74 1.49 2.93
N GLY A 405 4.83 2.42 1.97
CA GLY A 405 3.69 2.97 1.24
C GLY A 405 3.00 1.99 0.29
N GLN A 406 3.54 0.77 0.11
CA GLN A 406 3.01 -0.24 -0.80
C GLN A 406 3.13 -1.63 -0.19
N CYS A 407 2.12 -2.48 -0.42
CA CYS A 407 2.19 -3.89 -0.05
C CYS A 407 3.05 -4.69 -1.05
N ASN A 408 3.32 -5.95 -0.73
CA ASN A 408 4.11 -6.86 -1.58
C ASN A 408 3.49 -7.11 -2.96
N HIS A 409 2.20 -6.82 -3.12
CA HIS A 409 1.45 -6.96 -4.37
C HIS A 409 1.33 -5.65 -5.17
N GLY A 410 2.01 -4.58 -4.75
CA GLY A 410 2.01 -3.27 -5.41
C GLY A 410 0.76 -2.42 -5.17
N ARG A 411 -0.09 -2.78 -4.20
CA ARG A 411 -1.23 -1.95 -3.78
C ARG A 411 -0.77 -0.93 -2.75
N PRO A 412 -1.32 0.29 -2.73
CA PRO A 412 -1.00 1.25 -1.69
C PRO A 412 -1.41 0.70 -0.33
N THR A 413 -0.55 0.87 0.67
CA THR A 413 -0.85 0.54 2.07
C THR A 413 -1.60 1.66 2.77
N TYR A 414 -1.52 2.87 2.22
CA TYR A 414 -2.31 4.01 2.68
C TYR A 414 -2.68 4.95 1.53
N VAL A 415 -3.70 5.76 1.77
CA VAL A 415 -4.16 6.83 0.87
C VAL A 415 -4.23 8.12 1.67
N GLU A 416 -3.68 9.20 1.12
CA GLU A 416 -3.76 10.54 1.70
C GLU A 416 -4.87 11.35 1.04
N LEU A 417 -5.72 11.98 1.85
CA LEU A 417 -6.75 12.92 1.44
C LEU A 417 -6.41 14.30 2.00
N LYS A 418 -6.10 15.24 1.12
CA LYS A 418 -5.80 16.62 1.52
C LYS A 418 -7.05 17.32 2.01
N LEU A 419 -6.91 18.23 2.97
CA LEU A 419 -8.04 18.98 3.53
C LEU A 419 -8.83 19.72 2.44
N ALA A 420 -8.14 20.35 1.50
CA ALA A 420 -8.78 21.03 0.38
C ALA A 420 -9.65 20.12 -0.50
N ASP A 421 -9.23 18.87 -0.69
CA ASP A 421 -10.02 17.89 -1.46
C ASP A 421 -11.24 17.43 -0.67
N ILE A 422 -11.08 17.26 0.65
CA ILE A 422 -12.19 16.94 1.55
C ILE A 422 -13.21 18.09 1.56
N GLU A 423 -12.76 19.34 1.69
CA GLU A 423 -13.63 20.51 1.68
C GLU A 423 -14.40 20.64 0.36
N ARG A 424 -13.75 20.32 -0.77
CA ARG A 424 -14.39 20.30 -2.09
C ARG A 424 -15.53 19.28 -2.16
N LEU A 425 -15.42 18.11 -1.49
CA LEU A 425 -16.53 17.14 -1.44
C LEU A 425 -17.78 17.71 -0.76
N PHE A 426 -17.60 18.66 0.15
CA PHE A 426 -18.69 19.32 0.86
C PHE A 426 -19.09 20.67 0.24
N GLY A 427 -18.53 21.02 -0.92
CA GLY A 427 -18.85 22.28 -1.61
C GLY A 427 -18.41 23.54 -0.86
N ARG A 428 -17.34 23.46 -0.06
CA ARG A 428 -16.82 24.57 0.75
C ARG A 428 -15.72 25.40 0.08
N THR A 429 -15.42 25.16 -1.17
CA THR A 429 -14.48 25.94 -2.00
C THR A 429 -15.13 26.41 -3.27
#